data_7e79eb24442a71bf964f241387477b4d
#
_entry.id   7e79eb24442a71bf964f241387477b4d
#
_cell.length_a   1.000
_cell.length_b   1.000
_cell.length_c   1.000
_cell.angle_alpha   90.00
_cell.angle_beta   90.00
_cell.angle_gamma   90.00
#
_symmetry.space_group_name_H-M   'P 1'
#
loop_
_entity.id
_entity.type
_entity.pdbx_description
1 polymer ?
#
loop_
_entity_poly.entity_id
_entity_poly.type
_entity_poly.pdbx_seq_one_letter_code
_entity_poly.pdbx_strand_id
1 'polypeptide(L)'
;MSTNNPEWVGPFEYDTERKPDRQYSDLLRLIRSTGNAALSGMDDPSMELLGHTMRFDLSNGFPIITERDLTVAAKQENIENYESDTGLRPISSNLRQALGEILGFINGARTQEQLEEFGCTVFWKPWTVGPEAERKAAKRGLEVGDLGPGSYGAAFHDFPTAEGEPFNQYKALIEQIKDRPELRTHIVTPFIPQYITRAPGHEQKVIIVPCHGMQHFNVDVHKGEISLLQWQRSADVPVGLPFNLAHYAALLMMVGQVTGYKPKELVMQLSNAHIYGPEVKAVDELLKREPFAFPRLVIDPSVKNLEDFRVEHFQIQDYEAHPPMRMGDLSV
;
A
#
# COMPACT_ATOMS: atom_id res chain seq x y z
N MET A 1 -34.24 0.40 -15.49
CA MET A 1 -33.40 0.70 -16.68
C MET A 1 -32.25 -0.30 -16.60
N SER A 2 -32.09 -1.14 -17.63
CA SER A 2 -30.99 -2.10 -17.69
C SER A 2 -29.67 -1.31 -17.75
N THR A 3 -28.92 -1.29 -16.67
CA THR A 3 -27.54 -0.80 -16.67
C THR A 3 -26.71 -1.85 -17.40
N ASN A 4 -26.47 -1.62 -18.72
CA ASN A 4 -25.36 -2.28 -19.37
C ASN A 4 -24.10 -1.79 -18.65
N ASN A 5 -23.63 -2.54 -17.64
CA ASN A 5 -22.30 -2.33 -17.10
C ASN A 5 -21.32 -2.50 -18.27
N PRO A 6 -20.46 -1.51 -18.54
CA PRO A 6 -19.41 -1.70 -19.51
C PRO A 6 -18.53 -2.85 -19.00
N GLU A 7 -18.56 -3.97 -19.69
CA GLU A 7 -17.65 -5.08 -19.39
C GLU A 7 -16.25 -4.70 -19.91
N TRP A 8 -15.41 -4.16 -19.06
CA TRP A 8 -13.99 -4.15 -19.35
C TRP A 8 -13.46 -5.58 -19.24
N VAL A 9 -13.20 -6.18 -20.38
CA VAL A 9 -12.70 -7.55 -20.50
C VAL A 9 -11.39 -7.48 -21.27
N GLY A 10 -10.29 -7.39 -20.58
CA GLY A 10 -9.01 -7.41 -21.26
C GLY A 10 -7.83 -7.04 -20.35
N PRO A 11 -6.59 -7.19 -20.84
CA PRO A 11 -5.45 -6.66 -20.14
C PRO A 11 -5.56 -5.14 -20.02
N PHE A 12 -5.04 -4.58 -18.93
CA PHE A 12 -5.00 -3.13 -18.76
C PHE A 12 -4.08 -2.52 -19.82
N GLU A 13 -4.59 -1.51 -20.53
CA GLU A 13 -3.86 -0.82 -21.58
C GLU A 13 -3.12 0.40 -21.01
N TYR A 14 -1.82 0.42 -21.18
CA TYR A 14 -0.96 1.53 -20.81
C TYR A 14 -0.68 2.41 -22.03
N ASP A 15 -0.37 3.68 -21.79
CA ASP A 15 0.08 4.59 -22.84
C ASP A 15 1.36 4.06 -23.48
N THR A 16 1.48 4.27 -24.81
CA THR A 16 2.69 3.87 -25.58
C THR A 16 3.91 4.68 -25.16
N GLU A 17 3.71 5.95 -24.81
CA GLU A 17 4.75 6.87 -24.32
C GLU A 17 4.44 7.23 -22.88
N ARG A 18 4.95 6.44 -21.93
CA ARG A 18 4.87 6.74 -20.50
C ARG A 18 5.96 7.76 -20.13
N LYS A 19 5.58 8.70 -19.27
CA LYS A 19 6.49 9.78 -18.85
C LYS A 19 6.99 9.53 -17.43
N PRO A 20 8.25 9.90 -17.13
CA PRO A 20 8.75 9.92 -15.76
C PRO A 20 7.84 10.76 -14.86
N ASP A 21 7.57 10.28 -13.65
CA ASP A 21 6.81 10.98 -12.63
C ASP A 21 7.73 11.44 -11.49
N ARG A 22 7.60 12.67 -11.06
CA ARG A 22 8.46 13.29 -10.04
C ARG A 22 7.77 13.51 -8.70
N GLN A 23 6.49 13.16 -8.57
CA GLN A 23 5.72 13.46 -7.38
C GLN A 23 6.36 12.93 -6.11
N TYR A 24 6.98 11.73 -6.16
CA TYR A 24 7.67 11.14 -5.02
C TYR A 24 8.93 11.94 -4.64
N SER A 25 9.82 12.19 -5.58
CA SER A 25 11.04 12.96 -5.33
C SER A 25 10.75 14.42 -5.00
N ASP A 26 9.69 15.02 -5.57
CA ASP A 26 9.27 16.38 -5.23
C ASP A 26 8.70 16.47 -3.81
N LEU A 27 7.95 15.46 -3.34
CA LEU A 27 7.51 15.37 -1.95
C LEU A 27 8.71 15.28 -0.99
N LEU A 28 9.71 14.45 -1.30
CA LEU A 28 10.94 14.38 -0.49
C LEU A 28 11.68 15.73 -0.43
N ARG A 29 11.81 16.43 -1.56
CA ARG A 29 12.40 17.79 -1.62
C ARG A 29 11.59 18.79 -0.79
N LEU A 30 10.27 18.70 -0.88
CA LEU A 30 9.37 19.60 -0.13
C LEU A 30 9.53 19.40 1.38
N ILE A 31 9.53 18.14 1.88
CA ILE A 31 9.74 17.84 3.29
C ILE A 31 11.14 18.31 3.73
N ARG A 32 12.18 18.06 2.94
CA ARG A 32 13.56 18.48 3.23
C ARG A 32 13.71 20.01 3.33
N SER A 33 12.96 20.77 2.56
CA SER A 33 13.08 22.23 2.49
C SER A 33 12.12 22.98 3.42
N THR A 34 10.95 22.42 3.71
CA THR A 34 9.88 23.11 4.44
C THR A 34 9.31 22.33 5.63
N GLY A 35 9.70 21.07 5.82
CA GLY A 35 9.20 20.21 6.89
C GLY A 35 9.53 20.78 8.28
N ASN A 36 8.59 20.68 9.19
CA ASN A 36 8.77 21.05 10.57
C ASN A 36 9.49 19.94 11.34
N ALA A 37 10.48 20.30 12.16
CA ALA A 37 11.08 19.35 13.08
C ALA A 37 10.08 18.94 14.16
N ALA A 38 9.86 17.65 14.33
CA ALA A 38 8.97 17.09 15.32
C ALA A 38 9.66 15.98 16.13
N LEU A 39 9.23 15.85 17.38
CA LEU A 39 9.53 14.65 18.16
C LEU A 39 8.46 13.61 17.82
N SER A 40 8.83 12.58 17.09
CA SER A 40 7.93 11.46 16.85
C SER A 40 7.67 10.70 18.15
N GLY A 41 6.56 9.97 18.21
CA GLY A 41 6.35 8.99 19.30
C GLY A 41 7.29 7.78 19.23
N MET A 42 8.18 7.77 18.26
CA MET A 42 9.38 6.96 18.09
C MET A 42 10.56 7.83 18.52
N ASP A 43 11.57 7.30 19.15
CA ASP A 43 12.67 8.06 19.77
C ASP A 43 13.53 8.89 18.78
N ASP A 44 13.25 8.81 17.49
CA ASP A 44 13.96 9.54 16.43
C ASP A 44 13.26 10.86 16.06
N PRO A 45 13.99 11.97 15.93
CA PRO A 45 13.45 13.21 15.41
C PRO A 45 13.04 13.02 13.93
N SER A 46 11.94 13.64 13.54
CA SER A 46 11.45 13.64 12.17
C SER A 46 11.30 15.05 11.60
N MET A 47 11.31 15.14 10.27
CA MET A 47 10.87 16.30 9.52
C MET A 47 9.49 15.98 8.95
N GLU A 48 8.49 16.80 9.26
CA GLU A 48 7.09 16.51 8.95
C GLU A 48 6.44 17.56 8.10
N LEU A 49 5.61 17.12 7.16
CA LEU A 49 4.72 17.95 6.33
C LEU A 49 3.28 17.49 6.54
N LEU A 50 2.41 18.41 6.92
CA LEU A 50 0.98 18.14 7.09
C LEU A 50 0.23 18.41 5.78
N GLY A 51 -0.48 17.40 5.31
CA GLY A 51 -1.39 17.51 4.16
C GLY A 51 -0.67 17.59 2.83
N HIS A 52 -0.58 16.47 2.11
CA HIS A 52 -0.05 16.39 0.74
C HIS A 52 -0.89 15.45 -0.10
N THR A 53 -1.05 15.74 -1.39
CA THR A 53 -1.81 14.89 -2.31
C THR A 53 -0.97 14.57 -3.53
N MET A 54 -0.90 13.29 -3.86
CA MET A 54 -0.28 12.77 -5.08
C MET A 54 -1.38 12.16 -5.96
N ARG A 55 -1.23 12.26 -7.29
CA ARG A 55 -2.22 11.77 -8.26
C ARG A 55 -1.52 11.02 -9.38
N PHE A 56 -1.94 9.79 -9.61
CA PHE A 56 -1.34 8.91 -10.60
C PHE A 56 -2.40 8.43 -11.59
N ASP A 57 -2.29 8.86 -12.85
CA ASP A 57 -3.03 8.25 -13.95
C ASP A 57 -2.40 6.89 -14.25
N LEU A 58 -3.16 5.81 -14.08
CA LEU A 58 -2.62 4.46 -14.26
C LEU A 58 -2.29 4.16 -15.73
N SER A 59 -2.81 4.90 -16.68
CA SER A 59 -2.40 4.75 -18.08
C SER A 59 -0.94 5.13 -18.31
N ASN A 60 -0.40 6.08 -17.50
CA ASN A 60 1.03 6.45 -17.51
C ASN A 60 1.95 5.41 -16.85
N GLY A 61 1.42 4.29 -16.38
CA GLY A 61 2.18 3.20 -15.77
C GLY A 61 1.76 2.88 -14.34
N PHE A 62 2.29 1.79 -13.83
CA PHE A 62 2.08 1.35 -12.46
C PHE A 62 2.97 2.18 -11.51
N PRO A 63 2.41 2.95 -10.57
CA PRO A 63 3.16 3.92 -9.77
C PRO A 63 4.03 3.26 -8.70
N ILE A 64 5.13 2.69 -9.13
CA ILE A 64 6.24 2.22 -8.31
C ILE A 64 7.46 3.10 -8.59
N ILE A 65 8.12 3.56 -7.53
CA ILE A 65 9.27 4.45 -7.69
C ILE A 65 10.38 3.81 -8.52
N THR A 66 11.10 4.63 -9.27
CA THR A 66 12.20 4.22 -10.14
C THR A 66 13.57 4.75 -9.68
N GLU A 67 13.57 5.62 -8.69
CA GLU A 67 14.79 6.18 -8.08
C GLU A 67 15.59 5.12 -7.31
N ARG A 68 14.98 3.98 -7.01
CA ARG A 68 15.65 2.76 -6.53
C ARG A 68 14.81 1.53 -6.88
N ASP A 69 15.46 0.43 -7.25
CA ASP A 69 14.75 -0.83 -7.55
C ASP A 69 14.17 -1.45 -6.26
N LEU A 70 12.86 -1.70 -6.24
CA LEU A 70 12.15 -2.36 -5.15
C LEU A 70 12.00 -3.87 -5.36
N THR A 71 12.42 -4.39 -6.52
CA THR A 71 12.38 -5.83 -6.84
C THR A 71 13.69 -6.54 -6.55
N VAL A 72 14.71 -5.81 -6.11
CA VAL A 72 16.03 -6.33 -5.74
C VAL A 72 16.34 -5.93 -4.31
N ALA A 73 16.83 -6.87 -3.50
CA ALA A 73 17.23 -6.58 -2.12
C ALA A 73 18.47 -5.66 -2.11
N ALA A 74 18.47 -4.64 -1.24
CA ALA A 74 19.56 -3.66 -1.11
C ALA A 74 20.77 -4.25 -0.34
N LYS A 75 21.34 -5.34 -0.85
CA LYS A 75 22.61 -5.92 -0.40
C LYS A 75 23.76 -5.36 -1.22
N GLN A 76 24.95 -5.28 -0.63
CA GLN A 76 26.14 -4.69 -1.27
C GLN A 76 26.42 -5.35 -2.62
N GLU A 77 26.40 -6.67 -2.69
CA GLU A 77 26.61 -7.47 -3.91
C GLU A 77 25.62 -7.11 -5.05
N ASN A 78 24.35 -6.84 -4.67
CA ASN A 78 23.32 -6.48 -5.65
C ASN A 78 23.46 -5.04 -6.12
N ILE A 79 24.00 -4.14 -5.28
CA ILE A 79 24.22 -2.75 -5.64
C ILE A 79 25.40 -2.63 -6.61
N GLU A 80 26.49 -3.35 -6.34
CA GLU A 80 27.72 -3.32 -7.14
C GLU A 80 27.56 -3.96 -8.52
N ASN A 81 26.73 -5.00 -8.62
CA ASN A 81 26.50 -5.75 -9.86
C ASN A 81 25.07 -5.51 -10.41
N TYR A 82 24.48 -4.36 -10.13
CA TYR A 82 23.11 -4.08 -10.54
C TYR A 82 23.01 -3.89 -12.06
N GLU A 83 22.12 -4.66 -12.66
CA GLU A 83 21.64 -4.47 -14.03
C GLU A 83 20.11 -4.37 -13.99
N SER A 84 19.55 -3.37 -14.65
CA SER A 84 18.11 -3.20 -14.74
C SER A 84 17.51 -4.25 -15.67
N ASP A 85 16.49 -4.97 -15.20
CA ASP A 85 15.75 -5.95 -15.99
C ASP A 85 14.38 -5.39 -16.36
N THR A 86 14.19 -5.07 -17.64
CA THR A 86 12.95 -4.52 -18.18
C THR A 86 12.03 -5.58 -18.80
N GLY A 87 12.45 -6.84 -18.84
CA GLY A 87 11.66 -7.96 -19.36
C GLY A 87 10.37 -8.19 -18.55
N LEU A 88 9.41 -8.92 -19.13
CA LEU A 88 8.27 -9.41 -18.41
C LEU A 88 8.72 -10.49 -17.42
N ARG A 89 8.50 -10.27 -16.13
CA ARG A 89 8.97 -11.18 -15.07
C ARG A 89 8.06 -11.19 -13.86
N PRO A 90 8.08 -12.26 -13.07
CA PRO A 90 7.37 -12.30 -11.79
C PRO A 90 7.86 -11.16 -10.86
N ILE A 91 6.96 -10.68 -10.02
CA ILE A 91 7.35 -9.76 -8.94
C ILE A 91 8.25 -10.47 -7.93
N SER A 92 9.21 -9.75 -7.37
CA SER A 92 10.23 -10.33 -6.48
C SER A 92 10.58 -9.41 -5.31
N SER A 93 11.37 -9.91 -4.36
CA SER A 93 11.92 -9.18 -3.22
C SER A 93 10.87 -8.34 -2.47
N ASN A 94 11.15 -7.07 -2.20
CA ASN A 94 10.29 -6.20 -1.39
C ASN A 94 8.95 -5.89 -2.07
N LEU A 95 8.89 -5.83 -3.39
CA LEU A 95 7.62 -5.66 -4.10
C LEU A 95 6.70 -6.90 -3.90
N ARG A 96 7.28 -8.11 -3.89
CA ARG A 96 6.53 -9.34 -3.56
C ARG A 96 5.98 -9.29 -2.14
N GLN A 97 6.79 -8.81 -1.17
CA GLN A 97 6.35 -8.63 0.23
C GLN A 97 5.17 -7.66 0.30
N ALA A 98 5.27 -6.52 -0.38
CA ALA A 98 4.23 -5.51 -0.41
C ALA A 98 2.92 -6.05 -1.00
N LEU A 99 2.96 -6.68 -2.18
CA LEU A 99 1.73 -7.25 -2.75
C LEU A 99 1.17 -8.39 -1.89
N GLY A 100 2.02 -9.23 -1.30
CA GLY A 100 1.59 -10.24 -0.33
C GLY A 100 0.90 -9.65 0.89
N GLU A 101 1.39 -8.52 1.38
CA GLU A 101 0.81 -7.81 2.53
C GLU A 101 -0.63 -7.35 2.25
N ILE A 102 -0.87 -6.63 1.14
CA ILE A 102 -2.24 -6.17 0.82
C ILE A 102 -3.19 -7.33 0.52
N LEU A 103 -2.70 -8.40 -0.13
CA LEU A 103 -3.49 -9.61 -0.37
C LEU A 103 -3.86 -10.31 0.94
N GLY A 104 -2.93 -10.42 1.87
CA GLY A 104 -3.20 -10.93 3.21
C GLY A 104 -4.25 -10.08 3.95
N PHE A 105 -4.13 -8.76 3.90
CA PHE A 105 -5.11 -7.86 4.53
C PHE A 105 -6.51 -7.98 3.93
N ILE A 106 -6.64 -8.08 2.62
CA ILE A 106 -7.93 -8.31 1.95
C ILE A 106 -8.57 -9.62 2.43
N ASN A 107 -7.75 -10.65 2.67
CA ASN A 107 -8.19 -11.97 3.12
C ASN A 107 -8.29 -12.11 4.64
N GLY A 108 -8.20 -11.02 5.40
CA GLY A 108 -8.39 -11.05 6.84
C GLY A 108 -7.17 -11.51 7.64
N ALA A 109 -5.98 -11.61 7.03
CA ALA A 109 -4.77 -12.00 7.72
C ALA A 109 -4.49 -11.08 8.91
N ARG A 110 -4.40 -11.69 10.09
CA ARG A 110 -4.23 -11.03 11.38
C ARG A 110 -2.96 -11.45 12.10
N THR A 111 -2.34 -12.56 11.68
CA THR A 111 -1.12 -13.07 12.28
C THR A 111 0.03 -13.08 11.29
N GLN A 112 1.28 -13.13 11.80
CA GLN A 112 2.47 -13.29 10.97
C GLN A 112 2.38 -14.54 10.07
N GLU A 113 1.91 -15.65 10.63
CA GLU A 113 1.75 -16.91 9.91
C GLU A 113 0.77 -16.77 8.72
N GLN A 114 -0.39 -16.16 8.96
CA GLN A 114 -1.36 -15.91 7.90
C GLN A 114 -0.81 -14.96 6.81
N LEU A 115 -0.05 -13.93 7.17
CA LEU A 115 0.60 -13.05 6.19
C LEU A 115 1.64 -13.78 5.33
N GLU A 116 2.35 -14.75 5.91
CA GLU A 116 3.32 -15.58 5.19
C GLU A 116 2.67 -16.44 4.10
N GLU A 117 1.44 -16.91 4.30
CA GLU A 117 0.65 -17.65 3.30
C GLU A 117 0.40 -16.82 2.03
N PHE A 118 0.33 -15.49 2.17
CA PHE A 118 0.15 -14.56 1.05
C PHE A 118 1.48 -14.01 0.49
N GLY A 119 2.63 -14.42 1.05
CA GLY A 119 3.95 -14.02 0.57
C GLY A 119 4.58 -12.85 1.32
N CYS A 120 3.93 -12.29 2.35
CA CYS A 120 4.52 -11.27 3.23
C CYS A 120 5.24 -11.95 4.40
N THR A 121 6.51 -12.28 4.18
CA THR A 121 7.30 -13.12 5.11
C THR A 121 8.24 -12.32 6.02
N VAL A 122 8.44 -11.01 5.77
CA VAL A 122 9.49 -10.22 6.44
C VAL A 122 8.96 -8.93 7.07
N PHE A 123 8.07 -8.19 6.42
CA PHE A 123 7.72 -6.82 6.81
C PHE A 123 7.20 -6.70 8.24
N TRP A 124 6.45 -7.68 8.73
CA TRP A 124 5.84 -7.64 10.06
C TRP A 124 6.66 -8.32 11.16
N LYS A 125 7.74 -9.04 10.82
CA LYS A 125 8.59 -9.74 11.81
C LYS A 125 9.10 -8.87 12.95
N PRO A 126 9.51 -7.59 12.74
CA PRO A 126 9.95 -6.73 13.83
C PRO A 126 8.90 -6.52 14.94
N TRP A 127 7.61 -6.68 14.60
CA TRP A 127 6.51 -6.48 15.56
C TRP A 127 5.82 -7.76 16.01
N THR A 128 6.16 -8.90 15.40
CA THR A 128 5.49 -10.19 15.64
C THR A 128 6.42 -11.24 16.22
N VAL A 129 7.74 -11.04 16.19
CA VAL A 129 8.75 -12.01 16.63
C VAL A 129 9.77 -11.33 17.54
N GLY A 130 10.15 -12.04 18.63
CA GLY A 130 11.20 -11.61 19.55
C GLY A 130 10.70 -10.87 20.80
N PRO A 131 11.60 -10.54 21.74
CA PRO A 131 11.25 -10.04 23.08
C PRO A 131 10.42 -8.75 23.09
N GLU A 132 10.66 -7.86 22.13
CA GLU A 132 9.87 -6.61 22.03
C GLU A 132 8.45 -6.89 21.54
N ALA A 133 8.27 -7.81 20.59
CA ALA A 133 6.96 -8.27 20.15
C ALA A 133 6.18 -8.94 21.31
N GLU A 134 6.84 -9.80 22.08
CA GLU A 134 6.28 -10.43 23.26
C GLU A 134 5.80 -9.40 24.29
N ARG A 135 6.63 -8.40 24.59
CA ARG A 135 6.28 -7.31 25.51
C ARG A 135 5.10 -6.48 25.02
N LYS A 136 5.07 -6.14 23.73
CA LYS A 136 3.97 -5.38 23.13
C LYS A 136 2.67 -6.19 23.11
N ALA A 137 2.71 -7.46 22.77
CA ALA A 137 1.55 -8.37 22.76
C ALA A 137 0.97 -8.53 24.17
N ALA A 138 1.80 -8.87 25.17
CA ALA A 138 1.38 -9.01 26.55
C ALA A 138 0.72 -7.75 27.10
N LYS A 139 1.26 -6.56 26.83
CA LYS A 139 0.67 -5.28 27.23
C LYS A 139 -0.73 -5.06 26.68
N ARG A 140 -1.05 -5.63 25.52
CA ARG A 140 -2.32 -5.47 24.81
C ARG A 140 -3.29 -6.66 24.99
N GLY A 141 -2.86 -7.68 25.75
CA GLY A 141 -3.63 -8.91 25.93
C GLY A 141 -3.78 -9.71 24.63
N LEU A 142 -2.74 -9.70 23.79
CA LEU A 142 -2.67 -10.42 22.52
C LEU A 142 -1.68 -11.57 22.61
N GLU A 143 -1.87 -12.59 21.80
CA GLU A 143 -0.88 -13.65 21.59
C GLU A 143 0.31 -13.10 20.76
N VAL A 144 1.49 -13.71 20.94
CA VAL A 144 2.68 -13.36 20.13
C VAL A 144 2.42 -13.73 18.68
N GLY A 145 2.69 -12.81 17.76
CA GLY A 145 2.38 -12.98 16.34
C GLY A 145 1.01 -12.46 15.92
N ASP A 146 0.09 -12.22 16.86
CA ASP A 146 -1.21 -11.62 16.59
C ASP A 146 -1.09 -10.09 16.52
N LEU A 147 -1.49 -9.50 15.40
CA LEU A 147 -1.51 -8.05 15.19
C LEU A 147 -2.67 -7.35 15.89
N GLY A 148 -3.66 -8.11 16.34
CA GLY A 148 -4.83 -7.64 17.08
C GLY A 148 -6.06 -7.33 16.22
N PRO A 149 -7.25 -7.25 16.86
CA PRO A 149 -8.51 -7.00 16.17
C PRO A 149 -8.63 -5.60 15.55
N GLY A 150 -7.74 -4.67 15.90
CA GLY A 150 -7.62 -3.35 15.27
C GLY A 150 -6.61 -3.30 14.12
N SER A 151 -6.06 -4.45 13.67
CA SER A 151 -5.12 -4.53 12.54
C SER A 151 -5.86 -4.43 11.20
N TYR A 152 -5.09 -4.21 10.13
CA TYR A 152 -5.62 -4.04 8.78
C TYR A 152 -6.53 -5.20 8.33
N GLY A 153 -6.02 -6.44 8.36
CA GLY A 153 -6.78 -7.60 7.91
C GLY A 153 -8.04 -7.82 8.72
N ALA A 154 -7.95 -7.75 10.05
CA ALA A 154 -9.11 -7.86 10.92
C ALA A 154 -10.14 -6.74 10.65
N ALA A 155 -9.68 -5.49 10.49
CA ALA A 155 -10.59 -4.38 10.20
C ALA A 155 -11.25 -4.48 8.82
N PHE A 156 -10.55 -4.96 7.81
CA PHE A 156 -11.10 -5.09 6.46
C PHE A 156 -12.09 -6.25 6.33
N HIS A 157 -11.81 -7.37 6.99
CA HIS A 157 -12.56 -8.60 6.84
C HIS A 157 -13.59 -8.83 7.94
N ASP A 158 -13.26 -8.44 9.17
CA ASP A 158 -14.05 -8.72 10.37
C ASP A 158 -14.40 -7.42 11.12
N PHE A 159 -14.85 -6.38 10.41
CA PHE A 159 -15.18 -5.10 11.02
C PHE A 159 -16.28 -5.27 12.06
N PRO A 160 -16.10 -4.76 13.30
CA PRO A 160 -17.09 -4.92 14.36
C PRO A 160 -18.38 -4.14 14.06
N THR A 161 -19.51 -4.81 14.22
CA THR A 161 -20.85 -4.21 14.09
C THR A 161 -21.58 -4.18 15.42
N ALA A 162 -22.62 -3.36 15.51
CA ALA A 162 -23.47 -3.29 16.67
C ALA A 162 -24.31 -4.59 16.85
N GLU A 163 -24.57 -5.29 15.78
CA GLU A 163 -25.34 -6.55 15.73
C GLU A 163 -24.50 -7.75 16.18
N GLY A 164 -23.18 -7.61 16.26
CA GLY A 164 -22.24 -8.64 16.71
C GLY A 164 -21.69 -9.55 15.60
N GLU A 165 -22.30 -9.58 14.42
CA GLU A 165 -21.77 -10.31 13.28
C GLU A 165 -20.66 -9.49 12.60
N PRO A 166 -19.51 -10.10 12.23
CA PRO A 166 -18.42 -9.40 11.56
C PRO A 166 -18.83 -8.97 10.16
N PHE A 167 -18.31 -7.81 9.72
CA PHE A 167 -18.60 -7.23 8.40
C PHE A 167 -17.36 -7.25 7.50
N ASN A 168 -17.42 -8.05 6.42
CA ASN A 168 -16.38 -8.05 5.40
C ASN A 168 -16.60 -6.87 4.45
N GLN A 169 -15.76 -5.84 4.61
CA GLN A 169 -15.87 -4.58 3.86
C GLN A 169 -15.60 -4.74 2.37
N TYR A 170 -14.59 -5.57 1.99
CA TYR A 170 -14.26 -5.75 0.57
C TYR A 170 -15.32 -6.56 -0.19
N LYS A 171 -15.88 -7.59 0.45
CA LYS A 171 -16.98 -8.34 -0.14
C LYS A 171 -18.17 -7.42 -0.41
N ALA A 172 -18.58 -6.65 0.60
CA ALA A 172 -19.67 -5.69 0.47
C ALA A 172 -19.36 -4.59 -0.56
N LEU A 173 -18.12 -4.09 -0.62
CA LEU A 173 -17.68 -3.13 -1.62
C LEU A 173 -17.86 -3.65 -3.05
N ILE A 174 -17.37 -4.87 -3.34
CA ILE A 174 -17.47 -5.46 -4.68
C ILE A 174 -18.93 -5.68 -5.07
N GLU A 175 -19.76 -6.20 -4.17
CA GLU A 175 -21.20 -6.36 -4.39
C GLU A 175 -21.88 -5.02 -4.66
N GLN A 176 -21.58 -3.97 -3.86
CA GLN A 176 -22.14 -2.64 -4.03
C GLN A 176 -21.71 -1.98 -5.34
N ILE A 177 -20.44 -2.09 -5.75
CA ILE A 177 -19.97 -1.54 -7.03
C ILE A 177 -20.68 -2.22 -8.21
N LYS A 178 -20.90 -3.53 -8.15
CA LYS A 178 -21.60 -4.28 -9.21
C LYS A 178 -23.10 -3.94 -9.30
N ASP A 179 -23.76 -3.74 -8.14
CA ASP A 179 -25.21 -3.48 -8.08
C ASP A 179 -25.55 -1.99 -8.25
N ARG A 180 -24.78 -1.12 -7.61
CA ARG A 180 -25.05 0.33 -7.51
C ARG A 180 -23.77 1.17 -7.72
N PRO A 181 -23.13 1.10 -8.90
CA PRO A 181 -21.85 1.76 -9.16
C PRO A 181 -21.90 3.29 -9.05
N GLU A 182 -23.07 3.90 -9.21
CA GLU A 182 -23.27 5.34 -9.13
C GLU A 182 -23.20 5.92 -7.70
N LEU A 183 -23.16 5.06 -6.68
CA LEU A 183 -23.11 5.51 -5.29
C LEU A 183 -21.75 6.14 -4.93
N ARG A 184 -21.77 7.01 -3.94
CA ARG A 184 -20.59 7.65 -3.37
C ARG A 184 -20.23 7.09 -2.00
N THR A 185 -20.66 5.86 -1.73
CA THR A 185 -20.47 5.17 -0.45
C THR A 185 -19.58 3.92 -0.56
N HIS A 186 -18.80 3.83 -1.63
CA HIS A 186 -17.83 2.75 -1.83
C HIS A 186 -16.59 3.00 -0.97
N ILE A 187 -16.73 2.83 0.36
CA ILE A 187 -15.73 3.17 1.36
C ILE A 187 -15.29 1.91 2.10
N VAL A 188 -13.98 1.77 2.29
CA VAL A 188 -13.34 0.77 3.15
C VAL A 188 -12.44 1.49 4.14
N THR A 189 -12.41 1.10 5.41
CA THR A 189 -11.60 1.73 6.44
C THR A 189 -11.01 0.73 7.44
N PRO A 190 -9.70 0.82 7.78
CA PRO A 190 -9.13 0.03 8.85
C PRO A 190 -9.25 0.71 10.22
N PHE A 191 -9.79 1.94 10.27
CA PHE A 191 -9.80 2.73 11.50
C PHE A 191 -11.00 2.39 12.37
N ILE A 192 -10.74 1.67 13.46
CA ILE A 192 -11.72 1.30 14.50
C ILE A 192 -11.32 2.08 15.76
N PRO A 193 -11.93 3.26 16.05
CA PRO A 193 -11.49 4.15 17.12
C PRO A 193 -11.37 3.45 18.48
N GLN A 194 -12.28 2.55 18.81
CA GLN A 194 -12.26 1.79 20.07
C GLN A 194 -11.04 0.85 20.22
N TYR A 195 -10.38 0.47 19.12
CA TYR A 195 -9.21 -0.43 19.13
C TYR A 195 -7.88 0.30 18.94
N ILE A 196 -7.91 1.51 18.39
CA ILE A 196 -6.71 2.27 18.08
C ILE A 196 -6.42 3.43 19.05
N THR A 197 -7.45 3.90 19.79
CA THR A 197 -7.28 5.01 20.73
C THR A 197 -6.49 4.54 21.95
N ARG A 198 -5.59 5.40 22.43
CA ARG A 198 -4.85 5.23 23.68
C ARG A 198 -5.26 6.34 24.65
N ALA A 199 -5.84 5.97 25.80
CA ALA A 199 -6.25 6.91 26.83
C ALA A 199 -6.09 6.25 28.22
N PRO A 200 -6.08 7.02 29.34
CA PRO A 200 -6.08 6.44 30.68
C PRO A 200 -7.25 5.44 30.86
N GLY A 201 -6.93 4.23 31.26
CA GLY A 201 -7.93 3.15 31.43
C GLY A 201 -8.44 2.51 30.13
N HIS A 202 -7.87 2.88 28.98
CA HIS A 202 -8.22 2.32 27.67
C HIS A 202 -6.96 1.90 26.91
N GLU A 203 -6.72 0.60 26.80
CA GLU A 203 -5.58 0.06 26.07
C GLU A 203 -5.95 -0.24 24.61
N GLN A 204 -5.01 0.02 23.72
CA GLN A 204 -5.14 -0.35 22.30
C GLN A 204 -5.25 -1.87 22.14
N LYS A 205 -6.04 -2.31 21.15
CA LYS A 205 -6.17 -3.72 20.77
C LYS A 205 -5.53 -3.97 19.39
N VAL A 206 -4.35 -3.45 19.21
CA VAL A 206 -3.58 -3.57 17.96
C VAL A 206 -2.09 -3.36 18.27
N ILE A 207 -1.23 -4.13 17.62
CA ILE A 207 0.22 -3.99 17.79
C ILE A 207 0.71 -2.68 17.16
N ILE A 208 0.33 -2.44 15.90
CA ILE A 208 0.59 -1.21 15.14
C ILE A 208 -0.75 -0.66 14.66
N VAL A 209 -1.06 0.56 15.06
CA VAL A 209 -2.25 1.28 14.56
C VAL A 209 -2.13 1.47 13.06
N PRO A 210 -3.13 1.10 12.26
CA PRO A 210 -3.10 1.31 10.82
C PRO A 210 -2.64 2.73 10.44
N CYS A 211 -1.63 2.83 9.57
CA CYS A 211 -1.09 4.10 9.08
C CYS A 211 -1.81 4.59 7.83
N HIS A 212 -2.34 3.69 7.03
CA HIS A 212 -2.99 3.92 5.73
C HIS A 212 -4.27 3.07 5.62
N GLY A 213 -4.99 3.17 4.50
CA GLY A 213 -6.05 2.22 4.14
C GLY A 213 -7.48 2.71 4.30
N MET A 214 -7.73 4.00 4.60
CA MET A 214 -9.05 4.55 4.35
C MET A 214 -9.18 4.82 2.84
N GLN A 215 -10.10 4.12 2.20
CA GLN A 215 -10.25 4.03 0.75
C GLN A 215 -11.64 4.51 0.35
N HIS A 216 -11.70 5.29 -0.73
CA HIS A 216 -12.94 5.66 -1.37
C HIS A 216 -12.83 5.41 -2.88
N PHE A 217 -13.55 4.41 -3.36
CA PHE A 217 -13.65 4.12 -4.78
C PHE A 217 -14.73 5.00 -5.42
N ASN A 218 -14.43 5.54 -6.58
CA ASN A 218 -15.35 6.36 -7.35
C ASN A 218 -15.49 5.80 -8.77
N VAL A 219 -16.71 5.51 -9.18
CA VAL A 219 -17.01 4.94 -10.50
C VAL A 219 -17.60 6.01 -11.40
N ASP A 220 -16.97 6.25 -12.54
CA ASP A 220 -17.57 6.97 -13.66
C ASP A 220 -18.32 5.98 -14.54
N VAL A 221 -19.60 5.82 -14.27
CA VAL A 221 -20.47 4.86 -14.98
C VAL A 221 -20.55 5.17 -16.49
N HIS A 222 -20.46 6.46 -16.88
CA HIS A 222 -20.55 6.86 -18.27
C HIS A 222 -19.30 6.50 -19.07
N LYS A 223 -18.14 6.55 -18.44
CA LYS A 223 -16.86 6.19 -19.06
C LYS A 223 -16.45 4.73 -18.83
N GLY A 224 -17.12 4.04 -17.90
CA GLY A 224 -16.72 2.70 -17.49
C GLY A 224 -15.40 2.70 -16.71
N GLU A 225 -15.08 3.76 -15.98
CA GLU A 225 -13.82 3.95 -15.28
C GLU A 225 -14.02 3.91 -13.78
N ILE A 226 -13.00 3.44 -13.05
CA ILE A 226 -12.96 3.45 -11.59
C ILE A 226 -11.66 4.09 -11.10
N SER A 227 -11.77 4.95 -10.07
CA SER A 227 -10.65 5.62 -9.42
C SER A 227 -10.66 5.35 -7.92
N LEU A 228 -9.51 5.42 -7.30
CA LEU A 228 -9.32 5.23 -5.86
C LEU A 228 -8.72 6.47 -5.23
N LEU A 229 -9.40 7.04 -4.23
CA LEU A 229 -8.79 7.95 -3.28
C LEU A 229 -8.44 7.16 -2.01
N GLN A 230 -7.17 7.17 -1.64
CA GLN A 230 -6.65 6.55 -0.43
C GLN A 230 -6.14 7.64 0.52
N TRP A 231 -6.60 7.61 1.76
CA TRP A 231 -6.10 8.48 2.81
C TRP A 231 -5.16 7.72 3.76
N GLN A 232 -4.03 8.35 4.06
CA GLN A 232 -2.99 7.84 4.95
C GLN A 232 -2.72 8.83 6.06
N ARG A 233 -2.90 8.41 7.34
CA ARG A 233 -2.67 9.28 8.48
C ARG A 233 -1.19 9.57 8.74
N SER A 234 -0.31 8.64 8.36
CA SER A 234 1.11 8.67 8.66
C SER A 234 1.89 7.98 7.54
N ALA A 235 2.82 8.68 6.92
CA ALA A 235 3.63 8.20 5.80
C ALA A 235 5.11 8.45 6.06
N ASP A 236 5.84 7.39 6.39
CA ASP A 236 7.28 7.34 6.24
C ASP A 236 7.58 7.35 4.73
N VAL A 237 7.97 8.53 4.23
CA VAL A 237 8.08 8.75 2.79
C VAL A 237 9.25 7.98 2.16
N PRO A 238 10.45 7.93 2.77
CA PRO A 238 11.56 7.19 2.22
C PRO A 238 11.37 5.66 2.20
N VAL A 239 10.74 5.08 3.21
CA VAL A 239 10.69 3.62 3.41
C VAL A 239 9.34 3.04 3.06
N GLY A 240 8.26 3.52 3.69
CA GLY A 240 6.92 2.92 3.62
C GLY A 240 6.10 3.35 2.41
N LEU A 241 6.12 4.65 2.06
CA LEU A 241 5.26 5.19 1.01
C LEU A 241 5.42 4.51 -0.35
N PRO A 242 6.64 4.16 -0.84
CA PRO A 242 6.81 3.46 -2.12
C PRO A 242 6.04 2.15 -2.21
N PHE A 243 5.94 1.42 -1.11
CA PHE A 243 5.17 0.18 -1.04
C PHE A 243 3.67 0.45 -0.96
N ASN A 244 3.26 1.50 -0.25
CA ASN A 244 1.84 1.88 -0.19
C ASN A 244 1.30 2.36 -1.56
N LEU A 245 2.12 3.02 -2.39
CA LEU A 245 1.77 3.33 -3.78
C LEU A 245 1.48 2.04 -4.56
N ALA A 246 2.37 1.07 -4.47
CA ALA A 246 2.20 -0.23 -5.13
C ALA A 246 0.96 -0.99 -4.62
N HIS A 247 0.70 -1.00 -3.30
CA HIS A 247 -0.48 -1.61 -2.69
C HIS A 247 -1.78 -1.10 -3.33
N TYR A 248 -1.96 0.23 -3.32
CA TYR A 248 -3.24 0.81 -3.70
C TYR A 248 -3.43 0.91 -5.21
N ALA A 249 -2.35 0.99 -5.98
CA ALA A 249 -2.42 0.86 -7.42
C ALA A 249 -2.81 -0.56 -7.84
N ALA A 250 -2.17 -1.59 -7.25
CA ALA A 250 -2.54 -2.98 -7.51
C ALA A 250 -3.98 -3.28 -7.06
N LEU A 251 -4.38 -2.78 -5.87
CA LEU A 251 -5.76 -2.93 -5.38
C LEU A 251 -6.78 -2.31 -6.33
N LEU A 252 -6.53 -1.09 -6.83
CA LEU A 252 -7.41 -0.45 -7.80
C LEU A 252 -7.52 -1.27 -9.09
N MET A 253 -6.41 -1.84 -9.57
CA MET A 253 -6.42 -2.71 -10.76
C MET A 253 -7.18 -4.01 -10.50
N MET A 254 -7.00 -4.65 -9.33
CA MET A 254 -7.74 -5.85 -8.94
C MET A 254 -9.26 -5.58 -8.84
N VAL A 255 -9.64 -4.50 -8.16
CA VAL A 255 -11.07 -4.10 -8.03
C VAL A 255 -11.65 -3.81 -9.42
N GLY A 256 -10.92 -3.08 -10.26
CA GLY A 256 -11.34 -2.84 -11.65
C GLY A 256 -11.59 -4.15 -12.40
N GLN A 257 -10.65 -5.11 -12.32
CA GLN A 257 -10.77 -6.40 -12.99
C GLN A 257 -12.00 -7.20 -12.54
N VAL A 258 -12.27 -7.28 -11.24
CA VAL A 258 -13.37 -8.10 -10.71
C VAL A 258 -14.73 -7.42 -10.82
N THR A 259 -14.77 -6.11 -11.02
CA THR A 259 -16.02 -5.34 -11.18
C THR A 259 -16.32 -4.95 -12.63
N GLY A 260 -15.35 -5.10 -13.55
CA GLY A 260 -15.51 -4.78 -14.97
C GLY A 260 -15.31 -3.29 -15.30
N TYR A 261 -14.80 -2.47 -14.38
CA TYR A 261 -14.49 -1.05 -14.60
C TYR A 261 -13.01 -0.85 -14.88
N LYS A 262 -12.68 -0.03 -15.88
CA LYS A 262 -11.29 0.29 -16.23
C LYS A 262 -10.65 1.14 -15.12
N PRO A 263 -9.55 0.69 -14.49
CA PRO A 263 -8.81 1.50 -13.53
C PRO A 263 -8.32 2.80 -14.17
N LYS A 264 -8.51 3.94 -13.48
CA LYS A 264 -8.17 5.25 -14.06
C LYS A 264 -7.13 5.98 -13.23
N GLU A 265 -7.44 6.35 -12.02
CA GLU A 265 -6.58 7.24 -11.23
C GLU A 265 -6.47 6.75 -9.78
N LEU A 266 -5.25 6.73 -9.27
CA LEU A 266 -4.95 6.61 -7.85
C LEU A 266 -4.66 7.99 -7.27
N VAL A 267 -5.41 8.41 -6.26
CA VAL A 267 -5.16 9.62 -5.48
C VAL A 267 -4.70 9.23 -4.08
N MET A 268 -3.48 9.61 -3.72
CA MET A 268 -2.91 9.38 -2.39
C MET A 268 -2.97 10.67 -1.58
N GLN A 269 -3.74 10.68 -0.51
CA GLN A 269 -3.81 11.79 0.45
C GLN A 269 -3.03 11.44 1.71
N LEU A 270 -1.95 12.17 1.96
CA LEU A 270 -1.07 12.00 3.10
C LEU A 270 -1.38 13.08 4.15
N SER A 271 -1.80 12.66 5.35
CA SER A 271 -2.03 13.60 6.46
C SER A 271 -0.69 14.05 7.06
N ASN A 272 0.11 13.14 7.55
CA ASN A 272 1.47 13.42 8.03
C ASN A 272 2.48 12.66 7.17
N ALA A 273 3.20 13.39 6.31
CA ALA A 273 4.30 12.86 5.51
C ALA A 273 5.63 13.24 6.18
N HIS A 274 6.51 12.28 6.42
CA HIS A 274 7.73 12.54 7.19
C HIS A 274 8.96 11.79 6.68
N ILE A 275 10.11 12.29 7.11
CA ILE A 275 11.44 11.71 6.93
C ILE A 275 12.07 11.65 8.34
N TYR A 276 12.51 10.48 8.78
CA TYR A 276 13.24 10.34 10.03
C TYR A 276 14.70 10.79 9.90
N GLY A 277 15.30 11.23 11.02
CA GLY A 277 16.67 11.71 11.05
C GLY A 277 17.69 10.75 10.43
N PRO A 278 17.68 9.45 10.76
CA PRO A 278 18.59 8.46 10.19
C PRO A 278 18.50 8.31 8.66
N GLU A 279 17.37 8.65 8.06
CA GLU A 279 17.10 8.49 6.62
C GLU A 279 17.61 9.65 5.76
N VAL A 280 17.82 10.81 6.39
CA VAL A 280 18.14 12.08 5.69
C VAL A 280 19.29 11.93 4.71
N LYS A 281 20.38 11.26 5.10
CA LYS A 281 21.54 11.06 4.23
C LYS A 281 21.18 10.22 2.99
N ALA A 282 20.41 9.17 3.17
CA ALA A 282 19.98 8.33 2.07
C ALA A 282 19.01 9.07 1.13
N VAL A 283 18.11 9.88 1.68
CA VAL A 283 17.22 10.76 0.91
C VAL A 283 18.02 11.75 0.07
N ASP A 284 19.05 12.42 0.63
CA ASP A 284 19.89 13.37 -0.11
C ASP A 284 20.63 12.69 -1.27
N GLU A 285 21.03 11.43 -1.13
CA GLU A 285 21.62 10.65 -2.23
C GLU A 285 20.58 10.22 -3.27
N LEU A 286 19.39 9.77 -2.84
CA LEU A 286 18.29 9.39 -3.72
C LEU A 286 17.84 10.57 -4.59
N LEU A 287 17.79 11.76 -4.04
CA LEU A 287 17.36 12.98 -4.75
C LEU A 287 18.31 13.44 -5.87
N LYS A 288 19.49 12.83 -6.00
CA LYS A 288 20.41 13.04 -7.13
C LYS A 288 20.03 12.19 -8.37
N ARG A 289 19.09 11.26 -8.21
CA ARG A 289 18.65 10.35 -9.26
C ARG A 289 17.41 10.90 -9.95
N GLU A 290 17.44 10.90 -11.28
CA GLU A 290 16.29 11.26 -12.10
C GLU A 290 15.38 10.04 -12.27
N PRO A 291 14.05 10.16 -12.09
CA PRO A 291 13.16 9.03 -12.27
C PRO A 291 13.06 8.60 -13.73
N PHE A 292 12.85 7.31 -13.95
CA PHE A 292 12.44 6.73 -15.23
C PHE A 292 10.91 6.69 -15.34
N ALA A 293 10.39 6.30 -16.51
CA ALA A 293 8.96 6.05 -16.68
C ALA A 293 8.50 4.87 -15.80
N PHE A 294 7.28 4.94 -15.30
CA PHE A 294 6.71 3.84 -14.53
C PHE A 294 6.61 2.54 -15.36
N PRO A 295 6.79 1.36 -14.73
CA PRO A 295 6.61 0.07 -15.38
C PRO A 295 5.14 -0.23 -15.68
N ARG A 296 4.91 -1.41 -16.23
CA ARG A 296 3.59 -2.02 -16.36
C ARG A 296 3.44 -3.12 -15.32
N LEU A 297 2.32 -3.15 -14.61
CA LEU A 297 1.89 -4.31 -13.85
C LEU A 297 0.96 -5.15 -14.72
N VAL A 298 1.29 -6.41 -14.92
CA VAL A 298 0.46 -7.37 -15.65
C VAL A 298 -0.21 -8.28 -14.65
N ILE A 299 -1.53 -8.36 -14.70
CA ILE A 299 -2.34 -9.17 -13.78
C ILE A 299 -2.99 -10.30 -14.55
N ASP A 300 -3.01 -11.51 -13.99
CA ASP A 300 -3.66 -12.67 -14.59
C ASP A 300 -5.17 -12.42 -14.78
N PRO A 301 -5.67 -12.36 -16.01
CA PRO A 301 -7.08 -12.05 -16.28
C PRO A 301 -8.03 -13.19 -15.90
N SER A 302 -7.52 -14.37 -15.56
CA SER A 302 -8.35 -15.51 -15.15
C SER A 302 -8.94 -15.36 -13.75
N VAL A 303 -8.35 -14.52 -12.90
CA VAL A 303 -8.83 -14.30 -11.53
C VAL A 303 -10.09 -13.42 -11.55
N LYS A 304 -11.18 -13.91 -10.93
CA LYS A 304 -12.53 -13.30 -11.00
C LYS A 304 -13.03 -12.79 -9.63
N ASN A 305 -12.45 -13.22 -8.53
CA ASN A 305 -12.80 -12.76 -7.19
C ASN A 305 -11.60 -12.06 -6.54
N LEU A 306 -11.88 -11.04 -5.76
CA LEU A 306 -10.83 -10.23 -5.14
C LEU A 306 -9.97 -11.04 -4.15
N GLU A 307 -10.58 -11.97 -3.43
CA GLU A 307 -9.93 -12.82 -2.42
C GLU A 307 -9.09 -13.95 -3.03
N ASP A 308 -9.24 -14.25 -4.35
CA ASP A 308 -8.51 -15.31 -5.05
C ASP A 308 -7.14 -14.85 -5.58
N PHE A 309 -6.85 -13.54 -5.56
CA PHE A 309 -5.54 -13.06 -5.98
C PHE A 309 -4.43 -13.59 -5.09
N ARG A 310 -3.31 -13.97 -5.72
CA ARG A 310 -2.05 -14.37 -5.08
C ARG A 310 -0.90 -13.66 -5.79
N VAL A 311 0.24 -13.56 -5.15
CA VAL A 311 1.43 -12.85 -5.71
C VAL A 311 1.89 -13.42 -7.05
N GLU A 312 1.61 -14.69 -7.33
CA GLU A 312 1.92 -15.37 -8.58
C GLU A 312 1.09 -14.87 -9.77
N HIS A 313 -0.04 -14.21 -9.52
CA HIS A 313 -0.89 -13.62 -10.56
C HIS A 313 -0.38 -12.26 -11.06
N PHE A 314 0.76 -11.78 -10.52
CA PHE A 314 1.32 -10.48 -10.87
C PHE A 314 2.70 -10.63 -11.50
N GLN A 315 2.89 -9.90 -12.59
CA GLN A 315 4.17 -9.75 -13.27
C GLN A 315 4.45 -8.28 -13.49
N ILE A 316 5.73 -7.92 -13.58
CA ILE A 316 6.17 -6.57 -13.89
C ILE A 316 6.91 -6.57 -15.23
N GLN A 317 6.71 -5.53 -16.02
CA GLN A 317 7.35 -5.33 -17.31
C GLN A 317 7.81 -3.89 -17.47
N ASP A 318 8.91 -3.67 -18.19
CA ASP A 318 9.50 -2.35 -18.46
C ASP A 318 9.90 -1.60 -17.18
N TYR A 319 10.32 -2.30 -16.13
CA TYR A 319 10.77 -1.67 -14.90
C TYR A 319 12.25 -1.30 -15.01
N GLU A 320 12.51 -0.11 -15.54
CA GLU A 320 13.79 0.53 -15.48
C GLU A 320 13.91 1.32 -14.18
N ALA A 321 14.95 1.08 -13.39
CA ALA A 321 15.14 1.74 -12.10
C ALA A 321 16.64 1.91 -11.80
N HIS A 322 16.95 2.85 -10.91
CA HIS A 322 18.30 2.96 -10.35
C HIS A 322 18.60 1.80 -9.40
N PRO A 323 19.89 1.50 -9.13
CA PRO A 323 20.28 0.43 -8.21
C PRO A 323 19.53 0.48 -6.87
N PRO A 324 19.25 -0.67 -6.24
CA PRO A 324 18.62 -0.71 -4.93
C PRO A 324 19.45 0.08 -3.92
N MET A 325 18.77 0.67 -2.91
CA MET A 325 19.40 1.51 -1.91
C MET A 325 18.75 1.27 -0.55
N ARG A 326 19.56 1.20 0.51
CA ARG A 326 19.06 1.21 1.89
C ARG A 326 18.64 2.64 2.26
N MET A 327 17.43 2.79 2.76
CA MET A 327 16.89 4.09 3.19
C MET A 327 17.02 4.32 4.71
N GLY A 328 17.56 3.39 5.44
CA GLY A 328 17.61 3.32 6.88
C GLY A 328 17.00 2.02 7.38
N ASP A 329 17.09 1.78 8.68
CA ASP A 329 16.34 0.71 9.32
C ASP A 329 14.92 1.22 9.62
N LEU A 330 13.91 0.36 9.55
CA LEU A 330 12.55 0.73 9.96
C LEU A 330 12.60 1.22 11.41
N SER A 331 12.15 2.44 11.66
CA SER A 331 11.96 2.94 13.02
C SER A 331 10.86 2.11 13.70
N VAL A 332 11.21 1.35 14.74
CA VAL A 332 10.37 0.32 15.38
C VAL A 332 9.74 0.85 16.68
#